data_68e47006e04e9bf71bdb345a3bda668c
#
_entry.id   68e47006e04e9bf71bdb345a3bda668c
#
_cell.length_a   1.000
_cell.length_b   1.000
_cell.length_c   1.000
_cell.angle_alpha   90.00
_cell.angle_beta   90.00
_cell.angle_gamma   90.00
#
_symmetry.space_group_name_H-M   'P 1'
#
loop_
_entity.id
_entity.type
_entity.pdbx_description
1 polymer ?
#
loop_
_entity_poly.entity_id
_entity_poly.type
_entity_poly.pdbx_seq_one_letter_code
_entity_poly.pdbx_strand_id
1 'polypeptide(L)'
;MTWWFTYLGMPYEGAWFTATLIDILLIAFPVMLMVALIIYADRKIWAAMALRRGPNVVGPIGILQSFADGIKVFLQETIIPSGANKGLFLLAPIVTFTVALIVWAVVPFQADLILANINVGLLYVLAASSLGVYGIILAGWSSNSKYPFFSAIRAAAQMVSYEVAIGFVLISVVMWAGTFNLAGIVEAQRGTAFGVLSGFGFNPLLFPMAVVFFISSLAETQRAPFDLTEAESELVAGYQTEYSSMSFALYWLGEYANVILMCTLNATLFWGGYLPLVNWAPLYAVPGLIWLFAKMLFFFFLFSWVKATVPRYRYDQLMRLGWKIFLPLSLVFVFLVSGYLMLVRVGVPA
;
A
#
# COMPACT_ATOMS: atom_id res chain seq x y z
N MET A 1 19.01 9.48 -17.13
CA MET A 1 18.69 9.09 -18.54
C MET A 1 18.65 10.28 -19.52
N THR A 2 18.33 11.49 -19.11
CA THR A 2 18.28 12.69 -19.97
C THR A 2 19.55 12.89 -20.81
N TRP A 3 20.74 12.62 -20.25
CA TRP A 3 22.04 12.73 -20.93
C TRP A 3 22.13 11.89 -22.22
N TRP A 4 21.58 10.68 -22.25
CA TRP A 4 21.57 9.83 -23.43
C TRP A 4 20.77 10.43 -24.60
N PHE A 5 19.61 11.00 -24.30
CA PHE A 5 18.71 11.57 -25.30
C PHE A 5 19.22 12.91 -25.84
N THR A 6 19.90 13.72 -25.01
CA THR A 6 20.59 14.93 -25.47
C THR A 6 21.79 14.59 -26.33
N TYR A 7 22.51 13.51 -26.03
CA TYR A 7 23.59 13.00 -26.85
C TYR A 7 23.11 12.54 -28.26
N LEU A 8 21.90 12.01 -28.34
CA LEU A 8 21.23 11.63 -29.60
C LEU A 8 20.65 12.82 -30.37
N GLY A 9 20.90 14.07 -29.96
CA GLY A 9 20.50 15.29 -30.67
C GLY A 9 19.06 15.76 -30.34
N MET A 10 18.38 15.21 -29.31
CA MET A 10 17.11 15.73 -28.89
C MET A 10 17.27 17.05 -28.13
N PRO A 11 16.33 18.02 -28.28
CA PRO A 11 16.28 19.20 -27.44
C PRO A 11 16.07 18.79 -25.97
N TYR A 12 16.63 19.57 -25.03
CA TYR A 12 16.65 19.22 -23.60
C TYR A 12 15.25 18.88 -23.05
N GLU A 13 14.22 19.65 -23.41
CA GLU A 13 12.83 19.41 -22.97
C GLU A 13 12.28 18.07 -23.47
N GLY A 14 12.54 17.73 -24.74
CA GLY A 14 12.20 16.44 -25.33
C GLY A 14 12.94 15.27 -24.67
N ALA A 15 14.23 15.45 -24.42
CA ALA A 15 15.07 14.47 -23.73
C ALA A 15 14.61 14.24 -22.28
N TRP A 16 14.23 15.30 -21.58
CA TRP A 16 13.69 15.22 -20.23
C TRP A 16 12.34 14.49 -20.22
N PHE A 17 11.41 14.85 -21.10
CA PHE A 17 10.11 14.22 -21.20
C PHE A 17 10.22 12.70 -21.50
N THR A 18 11.02 12.32 -22.47
CA THR A 18 11.20 10.92 -22.85
C THR A 18 11.88 10.11 -21.74
N ALA A 19 12.89 10.68 -21.07
CA ALA A 19 13.54 10.04 -19.93
C ALA A 19 12.57 9.81 -18.78
N THR A 20 11.79 10.82 -18.42
CA THR A 20 10.79 10.71 -17.34
C THR A 20 9.72 9.67 -17.67
N LEU A 21 9.27 9.59 -18.92
CA LEU A 21 8.30 8.62 -19.38
C LEU A 21 8.85 7.19 -19.26
N ILE A 22 10.12 6.99 -19.62
CA ILE A 22 10.78 5.70 -19.46
C ILE A 22 10.95 5.34 -17.98
N ASP A 23 11.33 6.29 -17.12
CA ASP A 23 11.48 6.06 -15.68
C ASP A 23 10.13 5.68 -15.03
N ILE A 24 9.02 6.31 -15.45
CA ILE A 24 7.66 5.93 -15.05
C ILE A 24 7.34 4.49 -15.45
N LEU A 25 7.60 4.12 -16.71
CA LEU A 25 7.36 2.77 -17.21
C LEU A 25 8.23 1.71 -16.51
N LEU A 26 9.50 2.06 -16.22
CA LEU A 26 10.43 1.20 -15.48
C LEU A 26 9.99 0.92 -14.04
N ILE A 27 9.16 1.77 -13.44
CA ILE A 27 8.57 1.54 -12.11
C ILE A 27 7.20 0.88 -12.25
N ALA A 28 6.33 1.40 -13.12
CA ALA A 28 4.95 0.92 -13.24
C ALA A 28 4.91 -0.54 -13.72
N PHE A 29 5.73 -0.92 -14.70
CA PHE A 29 5.71 -2.28 -15.25
C PHE A 29 6.14 -3.35 -14.21
N PRO A 30 7.27 -3.21 -13.47
CA PRO A 30 7.61 -4.13 -12.40
C PRO A 30 6.58 -4.18 -11.27
N VAL A 31 5.96 -3.04 -10.90
CA VAL A 31 4.89 -3.00 -9.89
C VAL A 31 3.69 -3.82 -10.38
N MET A 32 3.26 -3.66 -11.63
CA MET A 32 2.16 -4.43 -12.20
C MET A 32 2.48 -5.93 -12.29
N LEU A 33 3.71 -6.27 -12.68
CA LEU A 33 4.18 -7.67 -12.67
C LEU A 33 4.16 -8.24 -11.26
N MET A 34 4.61 -7.46 -10.27
CA MET A 34 4.58 -7.84 -8.87
C MET A 34 3.15 -8.05 -8.36
N VAL A 35 2.20 -7.20 -8.74
CA VAL A 35 0.77 -7.38 -8.44
C VAL A 35 0.28 -8.75 -8.95
N ALA A 36 0.58 -9.10 -10.20
CA ALA A 36 0.19 -10.40 -10.77
C ALA A 36 0.79 -11.58 -10.01
N LEU A 37 2.08 -11.49 -9.61
CA LEU A 37 2.76 -12.53 -8.83
C LEU A 37 2.23 -12.63 -7.40
N ILE A 38 1.88 -11.51 -6.79
CA ILE A 38 1.33 -11.48 -5.43
C ILE A 38 -0.09 -12.03 -5.35
N ILE A 39 -0.93 -11.82 -6.38
CA ILE A 39 -2.22 -12.48 -6.49
C ILE A 39 -2.07 -14.01 -6.48
N TYR A 40 -1.07 -14.52 -7.22
CA TYR A 40 -0.74 -15.95 -7.19
C TYR A 40 -0.25 -16.37 -5.79
N ALA A 41 0.66 -15.60 -5.18
CA ALA A 41 1.21 -15.90 -3.84
C ALA A 41 0.11 -15.91 -2.77
N ASP A 42 -0.82 -14.97 -2.76
CA ASP A 42 -1.96 -14.93 -1.84
C ASP A 42 -2.79 -16.22 -1.90
N ARG A 43 -3.14 -16.66 -3.12
CA ARG A 43 -3.86 -17.90 -3.34
C ARG A 43 -3.07 -19.14 -2.85
N LYS A 44 -1.74 -19.14 -3.01
CA LYS A 44 -0.87 -20.25 -2.54
C LYS A 44 -0.75 -20.28 -1.03
N ILE A 45 -0.50 -19.14 -0.40
CA ILE A 45 -0.35 -19.01 1.06
C ILE A 45 -1.66 -19.44 1.73
N TRP A 46 -2.77 -18.89 1.27
CA TRP A 46 -4.08 -19.23 1.82
C TRP A 46 -4.45 -20.71 1.64
N ALA A 47 -4.17 -21.27 0.46
CA ALA A 47 -4.40 -22.70 0.21
C ALA A 47 -3.54 -23.59 1.12
N ALA A 48 -2.27 -23.24 1.34
CA ALA A 48 -1.38 -23.96 2.24
C ALA A 48 -1.89 -23.94 3.69
N MET A 49 -2.40 -22.80 4.15
CA MET A 49 -2.98 -22.66 5.51
C MET A 49 -4.30 -23.45 5.65
N ALA A 50 -5.10 -23.49 4.58
CA ALA A 50 -6.34 -24.28 4.53
C ALA A 50 -6.11 -25.77 4.22
N LEU A 51 -4.85 -26.26 4.24
CA LEU A 51 -4.44 -27.64 3.95
C LEU A 51 -4.96 -28.14 2.58
N ARG A 52 -5.03 -27.26 1.59
CA ARG A 52 -5.43 -27.57 0.22
C ARG A 52 -4.38 -27.11 -0.80
N ARG A 53 -4.47 -27.62 -2.03
CA ARG A 53 -3.58 -27.17 -3.10
C ARG A 53 -4.12 -25.90 -3.74
N GLY A 54 -3.28 -24.86 -3.84
CA GLY A 54 -3.53 -23.67 -4.65
C GLY A 54 -3.33 -23.94 -6.14
N PRO A 55 -3.41 -22.91 -7.02
CA PRO A 55 -3.21 -23.03 -8.45
C PRO A 55 -1.89 -23.77 -8.76
N ASN A 56 -1.94 -24.83 -9.58
CA ASN A 56 -0.75 -25.65 -9.89
C ASN A 56 -0.72 -26.17 -11.33
N VAL A 57 -1.74 -25.90 -12.14
CA VAL A 57 -1.91 -26.51 -13.48
C VAL A 57 -1.37 -25.60 -14.59
N VAL A 58 -1.64 -24.30 -14.52
CA VAL A 58 -1.28 -23.35 -15.59
C VAL A 58 0.18 -22.91 -15.44
N GLY A 59 1.06 -23.47 -16.26
CA GLY A 59 2.51 -23.25 -16.23
C GLY A 59 3.21 -23.97 -15.05
N PRO A 60 4.54 -23.78 -14.90
CA PRO A 60 5.28 -24.41 -13.81
C PRO A 60 4.70 -23.98 -12.45
N ILE A 61 4.27 -24.95 -11.65
CA ILE A 61 3.72 -24.74 -10.29
C ILE A 61 2.49 -23.80 -10.28
N GLY A 62 1.89 -23.46 -11.43
CA GLY A 62 0.72 -22.58 -11.55
C GLY A 62 1.04 -21.07 -11.60
N ILE A 63 2.30 -20.65 -11.81
CA ILE A 63 2.71 -19.23 -11.83
C ILE A 63 1.97 -18.42 -12.89
N LEU A 64 1.65 -19.02 -14.03
CA LEU A 64 0.96 -18.34 -15.12
C LEU A 64 -0.56 -18.18 -14.89
N GLN A 65 -1.11 -18.66 -13.78
CA GLN A 65 -2.54 -18.58 -13.51
C GLN A 65 -3.05 -17.13 -13.47
N SER A 66 -2.32 -16.22 -12.82
CA SER A 66 -2.72 -14.81 -12.75
C SER A 66 -2.76 -14.14 -14.13
N PHE A 67 -1.86 -14.52 -15.03
CA PHE A 67 -1.86 -14.03 -16.41
C PHE A 67 -3.02 -14.60 -17.21
N ALA A 68 -3.34 -15.88 -17.02
CA ALA A 68 -4.50 -16.50 -17.67
C ALA A 68 -5.81 -15.85 -17.18
N ASP A 69 -5.93 -15.58 -15.88
CA ASP A 69 -7.07 -14.86 -15.32
C ASP A 69 -7.16 -13.44 -15.90
N GLY A 70 -6.03 -12.73 -16.04
CA GLY A 70 -5.96 -11.42 -16.66
C GLY A 70 -6.41 -11.42 -18.12
N ILE A 71 -5.93 -12.36 -18.95
CA ILE A 71 -6.36 -12.51 -20.35
C ILE A 71 -7.86 -12.80 -20.43
N LYS A 72 -8.36 -13.67 -19.56
CA LYS A 72 -9.80 -13.98 -19.49
C LYS A 72 -10.62 -12.71 -19.26
N VAL A 73 -10.26 -11.90 -18.27
CA VAL A 73 -10.99 -10.68 -17.92
C VAL A 73 -10.87 -9.63 -19.03
N PHE A 74 -9.70 -9.54 -19.69
CA PHE A 74 -9.50 -8.64 -20.82
C PHE A 74 -10.41 -8.97 -22.04
N LEU A 75 -10.68 -10.26 -22.29
CA LEU A 75 -11.53 -10.71 -23.39
C LEU A 75 -13.03 -10.70 -23.05
N GLN A 76 -13.41 -10.43 -21.80
CA GLN A 76 -14.81 -10.34 -21.40
C GLN A 76 -15.46 -9.05 -21.90
N GLU A 77 -16.76 -9.09 -22.15
CA GLU A 77 -17.56 -7.94 -22.53
C GLU A 77 -17.81 -7.01 -21.33
N THR A 78 -17.66 -5.70 -21.55
CA THR A 78 -17.97 -4.68 -20.54
C THR A 78 -19.48 -4.40 -20.55
N ILE A 79 -20.16 -4.78 -19.47
CA ILE A 79 -21.59 -4.54 -19.30
C ILE A 79 -21.80 -3.31 -18.44
N ILE A 80 -22.58 -2.35 -18.92
CA ILE A 80 -22.94 -1.13 -18.17
C ILE A 80 -24.44 -1.20 -17.89
N PRO A 81 -24.89 -1.15 -16.62
CA PRO A 81 -26.31 -1.15 -16.27
C PRO A 81 -27.06 0.02 -16.93
N SER A 82 -28.28 -0.23 -17.36
CA SER A 82 -29.09 0.77 -18.08
C SER A 82 -29.39 2.02 -17.25
N GLY A 83 -29.49 1.87 -15.93
CA GLY A 83 -29.71 2.99 -14.98
C GLY A 83 -28.44 3.67 -14.49
N ALA A 84 -27.25 3.21 -14.89
CA ALA A 84 -25.98 3.74 -14.43
C ALA A 84 -25.59 5.05 -15.16
N ASN A 85 -24.88 5.94 -14.46
CA ASN A 85 -24.24 7.08 -15.09
C ASN A 85 -22.95 6.61 -15.80
N LYS A 86 -22.99 6.43 -17.11
CA LYS A 86 -21.92 5.84 -17.92
C LYS A 86 -20.56 6.54 -17.73
N GLY A 87 -20.53 7.88 -17.67
CA GLY A 87 -19.30 8.65 -17.54
C GLY A 87 -18.60 8.39 -16.20
N LEU A 88 -19.33 8.52 -15.10
CA LEU A 88 -18.80 8.28 -13.75
C LEU A 88 -18.50 6.79 -13.53
N PHE A 89 -19.30 5.90 -14.09
CA PHE A 89 -19.10 4.44 -13.99
C PHE A 89 -17.77 4.01 -14.61
N LEU A 90 -17.39 4.55 -15.75
CA LEU A 90 -16.09 4.25 -16.39
C LEU A 90 -14.93 5.01 -15.75
N LEU A 91 -15.17 6.22 -15.22
CA LEU A 91 -14.13 7.03 -14.58
C LEU A 91 -13.68 6.46 -13.24
N ALA A 92 -14.60 5.92 -12.45
CA ALA A 92 -14.35 5.48 -11.09
C ALA A 92 -13.18 4.44 -10.98
N PRO A 93 -13.15 3.33 -11.74
CA PRO A 93 -12.03 2.39 -11.71
C PRO A 93 -10.72 2.99 -12.20
N ILE A 94 -10.77 3.93 -13.14
CA ILE A 94 -9.58 4.63 -13.65
C ILE A 94 -8.97 5.50 -12.53
N VAL A 95 -9.79 6.22 -11.78
CA VAL A 95 -9.33 7.04 -10.64
C VAL A 95 -8.67 6.16 -9.60
N THR A 96 -9.32 5.08 -9.15
CA THR A 96 -8.78 4.18 -8.14
C THR A 96 -7.43 3.59 -8.57
N PHE A 97 -7.35 3.09 -9.79
CA PHE A 97 -6.13 2.47 -10.32
C PHE A 97 -5.00 3.49 -10.51
N THR A 98 -5.30 4.66 -11.07
CA THR A 98 -4.30 5.71 -11.30
C THR A 98 -3.73 6.21 -9.99
N VAL A 99 -4.57 6.44 -8.99
CA VAL A 99 -4.14 6.86 -7.66
C VAL A 99 -3.23 5.80 -7.01
N ALA A 100 -3.59 4.52 -7.11
CA ALA A 100 -2.77 3.43 -6.59
C ALA A 100 -1.37 3.38 -7.25
N LEU A 101 -1.23 3.77 -8.53
CA LEU A 101 0.07 3.81 -9.21
C LEU A 101 0.87 5.08 -8.91
N ILE A 102 0.23 6.25 -8.82
CA ILE A 102 0.92 7.54 -8.61
C ILE A 102 1.71 7.56 -7.30
N VAL A 103 1.23 6.89 -6.26
CA VAL A 103 1.91 6.83 -4.95
C VAL A 103 3.29 6.20 -5.04
N TRP A 104 3.50 5.27 -5.97
CA TRP A 104 4.80 4.61 -6.16
C TRP A 104 5.92 5.54 -6.61
N ALA A 105 5.60 6.73 -7.11
CA ALA A 105 6.59 7.71 -7.54
C ALA A 105 7.52 8.19 -6.42
N VAL A 106 7.07 8.20 -5.17
CA VAL A 106 7.83 8.69 -4.00
C VAL A 106 8.42 7.58 -3.14
N VAL A 107 8.13 6.31 -3.46
CA VAL A 107 8.65 5.16 -2.71
C VAL A 107 10.14 4.95 -2.99
N PRO A 108 11.00 4.94 -1.98
CA PRO A 108 12.43 4.70 -2.15
C PRO A 108 12.71 3.20 -2.30
N PHE A 109 12.95 2.75 -3.52
CA PHE A 109 13.35 1.37 -3.79
C PHE A 109 14.82 1.11 -3.42
N GLN A 110 15.66 2.12 -3.60
CA GLN A 110 17.08 2.17 -3.22
C GLN A 110 17.47 3.64 -3.04
N ALA A 111 18.63 3.93 -2.46
CA ALA A 111 19.08 5.30 -2.22
C ALA A 111 18.99 6.20 -3.47
N ASP A 112 19.38 5.64 -4.64
CA ASP A 112 19.42 6.36 -5.91
C ASP A 112 18.23 6.02 -6.84
N LEU A 113 17.37 5.08 -6.46
CA LEU A 113 16.24 4.61 -7.27
C LEU A 113 14.92 5.13 -6.68
N ILE A 114 14.67 6.42 -6.89
CA ILE A 114 13.44 7.12 -6.50
C ILE A 114 13.02 7.97 -7.68
N LEU A 115 11.77 7.84 -8.16
CA LEU A 115 11.29 8.63 -9.30
C LEU A 115 11.16 10.11 -8.93
N ALA A 116 10.53 10.39 -7.79
CA ALA A 116 10.30 11.74 -7.28
C ALA A 116 10.75 11.83 -5.80
N ASN A 117 11.99 12.27 -5.59
CA ASN A 117 12.50 12.51 -4.25
C ASN A 117 12.06 13.90 -3.76
N ILE A 118 10.89 13.98 -3.16
CA ILE A 118 10.31 15.22 -2.66
C ILE A 118 10.37 15.29 -1.13
N ASN A 119 10.64 16.49 -0.60
CA ASN A 119 10.78 16.70 0.84
C ASN A 119 9.50 16.41 1.64
N VAL A 120 8.34 16.45 0.99
CA VAL A 120 7.01 16.18 1.55
C VAL A 120 6.44 14.84 1.09
N GLY A 121 7.29 13.86 0.76
CA GLY A 121 6.90 12.58 0.18
C GLY A 121 5.83 11.84 0.98
N LEU A 122 5.92 11.85 2.31
CA LEU A 122 4.95 11.20 3.18
C LEU A 122 3.56 11.87 3.12
N LEU A 123 3.50 13.21 3.04
CA LEU A 123 2.24 13.94 2.88
C LEU A 123 1.63 13.68 1.49
N TYR A 124 2.47 13.53 0.46
CA TYR A 124 2.00 13.16 -0.86
C TYR A 124 1.34 11.77 -0.87
N VAL A 125 1.92 10.79 -0.17
CA VAL A 125 1.31 9.46 0.00
C VAL A 125 -0.06 9.55 0.65
N LEU A 126 -0.20 10.28 1.76
CA LEU A 126 -1.48 10.48 2.44
C LEU A 126 -2.51 11.18 1.55
N ALA A 127 -2.11 12.25 0.86
CA ALA A 127 -3.01 12.97 -0.04
C ALA A 127 -3.50 12.10 -1.20
N ALA A 128 -2.63 11.27 -1.76
CA ALA A 128 -2.99 10.37 -2.84
C ALA A 128 -3.89 9.23 -2.33
N SER A 129 -3.61 8.61 -1.17
CA SER A 129 -4.47 7.55 -0.61
C SER A 129 -5.89 8.07 -0.36
N SER A 130 -6.03 9.29 0.19
CA SER A 130 -7.33 9.93 0.40
C SER A 130 -8.13 10.10 -0.90
N LEU A 131 -7.47 10.35 -2.03
CA LEU A 131 -8.14 10.41 -3.33
C LEU A 131 -8.67 9.04 -3.80
N GLY A 132 -8.07 7.95 -3.37
CA GLY A 132 -8.52 6.59 -3.70
C GLY A 132 -9.94 6.30 -3.21
N VAL A 133 -10.33 6.89 -2.07
CA VAL A 133 -11.68 6.75 -1.49
C VAL A 133 -12.76 7.26 -2.46
N TYR A 134 -12.49 8.33 -3.20
CA TYR A 134 -13.45 8.88 -4.17
C TYR A 134 -13.75 7.91 -5.32
N GLY A 135 -12.76 7.12 -5.75
CA GLY A 135 -13.00 6.09 -6.76
C GLY A 135 -14.06 5.07 -6.31
N ILE A 136 -14.02 4.65 -5.05
CA ILE A 136 -14.99 3.72 -4.46
C ILE A 136 -16.37 4.37 -4.30
N ILE A 137 -16.42 5.61 -3.80
CA ILE A 137 -17.67 6.36 -3.65
C ILE A 137 -18.36 6.55 -5.02
N LEU A 138 -17.58 6.95 -6.02
CA LEU A 138 -18.08 7.13 -7.39
C LEU A 138 -18.60 5.81 -7.98
N ALA A 139 -17.94 4.69 -7.68
CA ALA A 139 -18.38 3.38 -8.11
C ALA A 139 -19.78 3.04 -7.61
N GLY A 140 -19.97 3.14 -6.28
CA GLY A 140 -21.27 2.84 -5.68
C GLY A 140 -22.37 3.80 -6.11
N TRP A 141 -22.06 5.09 -6.23
CA TRP A 141 -23.00 6.09 -6.66
C TRP A 141 -23.43 5.92 -8.13
N SER A 142 -22.46 5.71 -9.03
CA SER A 142 -22.71 5.63 -10.47
C SER A 142 -23.45 4.37 -10.90
N SER A 143 -23.35 3.30 -10.12
CA SER A 143 -24.02 2.00 -10.39
C SER A 143 -25.55 2.09 -10.29
N ASN A 144 -26.09 3.07 -9.57
CA ASN A 144 -27.52 3.22 -9.30
C ASN A 144 -28.19 1.94 -8.75
N SER A 145 -27.46 1.21 -7.93
CA SER A 145 -27.90 -0.04 -7.28
C SER A 145 -27.74 0.07 -5.77
N LYS A 146 -28.64 -0.57 -5.02
CA LYS A 146 -28.66 -0.45 -3.55
C LYS A 146 -27.43 -1.08 -2.88
N TYR A 147 -27.01 -2.26 -3.31
CA TYR A 147 -25.87 -2.97 -2.70
C TYR A 147 -24.54 -2.26 -2.92
N PRO A 148 -24.16 -1.86 -4.15
CA PRO A 148 -22.97 -1.06 -4.39
C PRO A 148 -22.95 0.26 -3.61
N PHE A 149 -24.09 0.95 -3.50
CA PHE A 149 -24.18 2.21 -2.78
C PHE A 149 -23.91 2.05 -1.28
N PHE A 150 -24.55 1.07 -0.63
CA PHE A 150 -24.31 0.80 0.79
C PHE A 150 -22.88 0.33 1.05
N SER A 151 -22.32 -0.49 0.16
CA SER A 151 -20.93 -0.93 0.25
C SER A 151 -19.97 0.25 0.16
N ALA A 152 -20.16 1.15 -0.80
CA ALA A 152 -19.31 2.33 -1.00
C ALA A 152 -19.32 3.27 0.22
N ILE A 153 -20.47 3.49 0.86
CA ILE A 153 -20.56 4.30 2.09
C ILE A 153 -19.81 3.60 3.25
N ARG A 154 -19.97 2.28 3.40
CA ARG A 154 -19.25 1.52 4.43
C ARG A 154 -17.74 1.56 4.20
N ALA A 155 -17.30 1.39 2.94
CA ALA A 155 -15.90 1.49 2.54
C ALA A 155 -15.30 2.86 2.86
N ALA A 156 -15.98 3.93 2.46
CA ALA A 156 -15.54 5.30 2.72
C ALA A 156 -15.42 5.60 4.22
N ALA A 157 -16.42 5.21 5.00
CA ALA A 157 -16.38 5.39 6.46
C ALA A 157 -15.23 4.61 7.11
N GLN A 158 -14.95 3.38 6.65
CA GLN A 158 -13.82 2.58 7.11
C GLN A 158 -12.50 3.24 6.77
N MET A 159 -12.22 3.53 5.50
CA MET A 159 -10.96 4.11 5.04
C MET A 159 -10.66 5.43 5.74
N VAL A 160 -11.59 6.38 5.76
CA VAL A 160 -11.42 7.69 6.42
C VAL A 160 -11.13 7.53 7.92
N SER A 161 -11.81 6.60 8.61
CA SER A 161 -11.59 6.37 10.05
C SER A 161 -10.19 5.86 10.36
N TYR A 162 -9.66 4.95 9.55
CA TYR A 162 -8.33 4.39 9.75
C TYR A 162 -7.23 5.30 9.23
N GLU A 163 -7.49 6.08 8.17
CA GLU A 163 -6.57 7.09 7.66
C GLU A 163 -6.22 8.15 8.71
N VAL A 164 -7.20 8.60 9.51
CA VAL A 164 -6.94 9.52 10.63
C VAL A 164 -5.99 8.89 11.67
N ALA A 165 -6.19 7.62 12.03
CA ALA A 165 -5.31 6.91 12.95
C ALA A 165 -3.89 6.75 12.38
N ILE A 166 -3.78 6.37 11.09
CA ILE A 166 -2.51 6.30 10.36
C ILE A 166 -1.81 7.65 10.38
N GLY A 167 -2.52 8.76 10.17
CA GLY A 167 -1.97 10.12 10.21
C GLY A 167 -1.24 10.41 11.53
N PHE A 168 -1.82 10.09 12.68
CA PHE A 168 -1.16 10.27 13.98
C PHE A 168 0.04 9.34 14.17
N VAL A 169 -0.03 8.10 13.69
CA VAL A 169 1.12 7.19 13.69
C VAL A 169 2.27 7.78 12.89
N LEU A 170 2.00 8.31 11.70
CA LEU A 170 3.00 8.92 10.82
C LEU A 170 3.62 10.18 11.44
N ILE A 171 2.84 10.99 12.15
CA ILE A 171 3.36 12.13 12.91
C ILE A 171 4.42 11.66 13.91
N SER A 172 4.19 10.58 14.65
CA SER A 172 5.17 10.02 15.59
C SER A 172 6.48 9.62 14.90
N VAL A 173 6.40 9.01 13.72
CA VAL A 173 7.57 8.63 12.91
C VAL A 173 8.32 9.87 12.41
N VAL A 174 7.61 10.88 11.89
CA VAL A 174 8.19 12.13 11.38
C VAL A 174 8.88 12.90 12.49
N MET A 175 8.29 12.99 13.68
CA MET A 175 8.89 13.66 14.84
C MET A 175 10.21 12.99 15.24
N TRP A 176 10.28 11.66 15.13
CA TRP A 176 11.50 10.92 15.42
C TRP A 176 12.56 11.09 14.34
N ALA A 177 12.17 10.96 13.08
CA ALA A 177 13.06 11.07 11.92
C ALA A 177 13.50 12.53 11.62
N GLY A 178 12.67 13.52 11.99
CA GLY A 178 12.91 14.95 11.70
C GLY A 178 12.68 15.36 10.24
N THR A 179 12.06 14.48 9.41
CA THR A 179 11.83 14.74 7.99
C THR A 179 10.54 14.06 7.49
N PHE A 180 9.90 14.67 6.48
CA PHE A 180 8.78 14.09 5.74
C PHE A 180 9.22 13.33 4.48
N ASN A 181 10.51 13.36 4.14
CA ASN A 181 11.06 12.64 3.00
C ASN A 181 11.20 11.16 3.34
N LEU A 182 10.62 10.28 2.53
CA LEU A 182 10.64 8.83 2.77
C LEU A 182 12.07 8.24 2.76
N ALA A 183 12.94 8.73 1.87
CA ALA A 183 14.35 8.31 1.88
C ALA A 183 15.06 8.79 3.16
N GLY A 184 14.78 10.01 3.59
CA GLY A 184 15.30 10.56 4.85
C GLY A 184 14.83 9.77 6.08
N ILE A 185 13.58 9.28 6.09
CA ILE A 185 13.07 8.41 7.15
C ILE A 185 13.81 7.06 7.16
N VAL A 186 14.11 6.48 6.00
CA VAL A 186 14.91 5.26 5.91
C VAL A 186 16.32 5.49 6.42
N GLU A 187 16.99 6.58 6.01
CA GLU A 187 18.34 6.91 6.48
C GLU A 187 18.39 7.24 7.98
N ALA A 188 17.36 7.85 8.54
CA ALA A 188 17.25 8.09 9.99
C ALA A 188 17.20 6.78 10.81
N GLN A 189 16.86 5.65 10.20
CA GLN A 189 16.89 4.32 10.80
C GLN A 189 18.25 3.64 10.65
N ARG A 190 19.20 4.24 9.92
CA ARG A 190 20.58 3.78 9.84
C ARG A 190 21.26 4.06 11.18
N GLY A 191 21.29 3.09 12.05
CA GLY A 191 21.79 3.24 13.40
C GLY A 191 23.06 2.41 13.67
N THR A 192 23.23 2.04 14.93
CA THR A 192 24.31 1.28 15.54
C THR A 192 24.74 0.02 14.76
N ALA A 193 25.70 -0.75 15.30
CA ALA A 193 26.17 -2.03 14.74
C ALA A 193 25.04 -3.05 14.42
N PHE A 194 23.90 -2.93 15.09
CA PHE A 194 22.71 -3.75 14.83
C PHE A 194 21.83 -3.26 13.66
N GLY A 195 22.20 -2.16 13.02
CA GLY A 195 21.49 -1.67 11.83
C GLY A 195 19.99 -1.47 12.05
N VAL A 196 19.17 -2.06 11.17
CA VAL A 196 17.71 -2.00 11.26
C VAL A 196 17.13 -2.71 12.48
N LEU A 197 17.87 -3.64 13.12
CA LEU A 197 17.44 -4.24 14.38
C LEU A 197 17.38 -3.24 15.56
N SER A 198 18.00 -2.06 15.42
CA SER A 198 17.80 -0.91 16.33
C SER A 198 16.84 0.14 15.76
N GLY A 199 16.18 -0.15 14.64
CA GLY A 199 15.28 0.74 13.95
C GLY A 199 13.96 1.01 14.69
N PHE A 200 13.10 1.79 14.06
CA PHE A 200 11.85 2.27 14.66
C PHE A 200 10.91 1.14 15.08
N GLY A 201 10.91 0.01 14.35
CA GLY A 201 10.10 -1.17 14.69
C GLY A 201 10.52 -1.90 15.95
N PHE A 202 11.76 -1.69 16.43
CA PHE A 202 12.27 -2.25 17.70
C PHE A 202 12.36 -1.20 18.82
N ASN A 203 12.08 0.08 18.50
CA ASN A 203 12.03 1.12 19.50
C ASN A 203 10.77 0.95 20.37
N PRO A 204 10.89 0.83 21.69
CA PRO A 204 9.74 0.59 22.59
C PRO A 204 8.67 1.67 22.50
N LEU A 205 9.01 2.92 22.11
CA LEU A 205 8.06 4.00 21.90
C LEU A 205 7.39 3.95 20.52
N LEU A 206 8.06 3.43 19.50
CA LEU A 206 7.52 3.37 18.14
C LEU A 206 6.98 1.98 17.77
N PHE A 207 7.36 0.92 18.48
CA PHE A 207 6.84 -0.44 18.23
C PHE A 207 5.31 -0.54 18.31
N PRO A 208 4.63 0.02 19.34
CA PRO A 208 3.17 0.03 19.35
C PRO A 208 2.58 0.76 18.13
N MET A 209 3.23 1.81 17.65
CA MET A 209 2.82 2.54 16.45
C MET A 209 2.99 1.70 15.17
N ALA A 210 4.04 0.88 15.08
CA ALA A 210 4.23 -0.08 14.00
C ALA A 210 3.10 -1.12 13.96
N VAL A 211 2.67 -1.61 15.13
CA VAL A 211 1.53 -2.55 15.23
C VAL A 211 0.22 -1.88 14.83
N VAL A 212 -0.06 -0.66 15.32
CA VAL A 212 -1.25 0.10 14.94
C VAL A 212 -1.25 0.39 13.44
N PHE A 213 -0.10 0.76 12.88
CA PHE A 213 0.04 0.97 11.42
C PHE A 213 -0.27 -0.30 10.63
N PHE A 214 0.27 -1.44 11.04
CA PHE A 214 0.02 -2.73 10.38
C PHE A 214 -1.46 -3.11 10.39
N ILE A 215 -2.15 -2.96 11.54
CA ILE A 215 -3.58 -3.28 11.63
C ILE A 215 -4.41 -2.25 10.85
N SER A 216 -4.05 -0.97 10.90
CA SER A 216 -4.74 0.08 10.14
C SER A 216 -4.56 -0.08 8.64
N SER A 217 -3.38 -0.56 8.18
CA SER A 217 -3.14 -0.85 6.77
C SER A 217 -3.97 -2.02 6.23
N LEU A 218 -4.28 -3.04 7.06
CA LEU A 218 -5.25 -4.09 6.73
C LEU A 218 -6.65 -3.52 6.53
N ALA A 219 -7.05 -2.57 7.38
CA ALA A 219 -8.36 -1.93 7.28
C ALA A 219 -8.44 -0.96 6.08
N GLU A 220 -7.37 -0.23 5.79
CA GLU A 220 -7.25 0.67 4.64
C GLU A 220 -7.34 -0.08 3.31
N THR A 221 -6.72 -1.26 3.23
CA THR A 221 -6.76 -2.12 2.04
C THR A 221 -7.99 -3.02 1.99
N GLN A 222 -8.95 -2.85 2.90
CA GLN A 222 -10.21 -3.60 2.95
C GLN A 222 -10.01 -5.13 2.95
N ARG A 223 -8.91 -5.61 3.55
CA ARG A 223 -8.61 -7.05 3.63
C ARG A 223 -9.15 -7.66 4.92
N ALA A 224 -9.52 -8.94 4.85
CA ALA A 224 -9.90 -9.68 6.03
C ALA A 224 -8.82 -9.56 7.13
N PRO A 225 -9.21 -9.31 8.39
CA PRO A 225 -10.55 -9.47 8.99
C PRO A 225 -11.50 -8.27 8.81
N PHE A 226 -11.10 -7.21 8.12
CA PHE A 226 -11.82 -5.94 7.96
C PHE A 226 -12.50 -5.80 6.59
N ASP A 227 -12.73 -6.91 5.91
CA ASP A 227 -13.39 -7.02 4.62
C ASP A 227 -14.92 -6.91 4.75
N LEU A 228 -15.39 -5.71 5.06
CA LEU A 228 -16.82 -5.41 5.24
C LEU A 228 -17.48 -4.89 3.96
N THR A 229 -16.68 -4.54 2.98
CA THR A 229 -17.13 -3.99 1.71
C THR A 229 -17.49 -5.07 0.72
N GLU A 230 -16.74 -6.20 0.72
CA GLU A 230 -16.94 -7.36 -0.13
C GLU A 230 -17.62 -8.52 0.61
N ALA A 231 -18.24 -8.26 1.78
CA ALA A 231 -18.89 -9.32 2.55
C ALA A 231 -19.94 -10.06 1.71
N GLU A 232 -19.55 -11.17 1.07
CA GLU A 232 -20.38 -11.96 0.14
C GLU A 232 -21.73 -12.33 0.75
N SER A 233 -21.75 -12.60 2.06
CA SER A 233 -22.96 -12.94 2.80
C SER A 233 -23.93 -11.78 3.03
N GLU A 234 -23.48 -10.52 2.92
CA GLU A 234 -24.28 -9.33 3.20
C GLU A 234 -24.51 -8.46 1.95
N LEU A 235 -23.49 -8.27 1.09
CA LEU A 235 -23.47 -7.29 0.02
C LEU A 235 -23.09 -7.86 -1.36
N VAL A 236 -23.09 -9.17 -1.51
CA VAL A 236 -22.76 -9.93 -2.73
C VAL A 236 -21.27 -9.75 -3.11
N ALA A 237 -20.93 -8.74 -3.90
CA ALA A 237 -19.54 -8.36 -4.24
C ALA A 237 -19.26 -6.87 -3.97
N GLY A 238 -20.02 -6.29 -3.05
CA GLY A 238 -19.82 -4.92 -2.62
C GLY A 238 -20.02 -3.86 -3.71
N TYR A 239 -19.16 -2.86 -3.75
CA TYR A 239 -19.22 -1.78 -4.73
C TYR A 239 -18.86 -2.25 -6.16
N GLN A 240 -18.20 -3.40 -6.29
CA GLN A 240 -17.78 -3.99 -7.56
C GLN A 240 -18.87 -4.84 -8.23
N THR A 241 -20.04 -5.05 -7.59
CA THR A 241 -21.09 -5.99 -8.02
C THR A 241 -21.55 -5.78 -9.47
N GLU A 242 -21.66 -4.53 -9.91
CA GLU A 242 -22.12 -4.18 -11.26
C GLU A 242 -20.98 -4.08 -12.28
N TYR A 243 -19.73 -4.20 -11.84
CA TYR A 243 -18.57 -4.07 -12.71
C TYR A 243 -18.17 -5.40 -13.34
N SER A 244 -17.79 -5.36 -14.60
CA SER A 244 -17.34 -6.53 -15.38
C SER A 244 -16.13 -6.19 -16.24
N SER A 245 -15.45 -7.20 -16.78
CA SER A 245 -14.34 -7.01 -17.72
C SER A 245 -13.21 -6.12 -17.17
N MET A 246 -12.64 -5.26 -18.02
CA MET A 246 -11.53 -4.37 -17.63
C MET A 246 -11.85 -3.43 -16.47
N SER A 247 -13.08 -2.98 -16.34
CA SER A 247 -13.48 -2.10 -15.23
C SER A 247 -13.35 -2.81 -13.87
N PHE A 248 -13.72 -4.08 -13.80
CA PHE A 248 -13.50 -4.93 -12.63
C PHE A 248 -12.01 -5.19 -12.39
N ALA A 249 -11.26 -5.49 -13.48
CA ALA A 249 -9.82 -5.74 -13.39
C ALA A 249 -9.05 -4.54 -12.80
N LEU A 250 -9.40 -3.32 -13.18
CA LEU A 250 -8.76 -2.09 -12.68
C LEU A 250 -8.93 -1.92 -11.17
N TYR A 251 -10.11 -2.23 -10.63
CA TYR A 251 -10.30 -2.23 -9.16
C TYR A 251 -9.42 -3.28 -8.50
N TRP A 252 -9.46 -4.51 -8.98
CA TRP A 252 -8.70 -5.61 -8.41
C TRP A 252 -7.19 -5.38 -8.45
N LEU A 253 -6.68 -4.87 -9.58
CA LEU A 253 -5.27 -4.47 -9.70
C LEU A 253 -4.92 -3.31 -8.77
N GLY A 254 -5.79 -2.30 -8.66
CA GLY A 254 -5.63 -1.17 -7.75
C GLY A 254 -5.59 -1.59 -6.27
N GLU A 255 -6.48 -2.48 -5.86
CA GLU A 255 -6.49 -3.02 -4.49
C GLU A 255 -5.20 -3.76 -4.14
N TYR A 256 -4.74 -4.68 -5.01
CA TYR A 256 -3.50 -5.41 -4.76
C TYR A 256 -2.28 -4.49 -4.83
N ALA A 257 -2.27 -3.48 -5.72
CA ALA A 257 -1.23 -2.46 -5.75
C ALA A 257 -1.16 -1.68 -4.42
N ASN A 258 -2.33 -1.36 -3.84
CA ASN A 258 -2.41 -0.70 -2.54
C ASN A 258 -1.97 -1.62 -1.39
N VAL A 259 -2.32 -2.92 -1.41
CA VAL A 259 -1.80 -3.89 -0.43
C VAL A 259 -0.27 -3.93 -0.43
N ILE A 260 0.33 -4.02 -1.61
CA ILE A 260 1.79 -4.04 -1.76
C ILE A 260 2.39 -2.72 -1.27
N LEU A 261 1.76 -1.61 -1.60
CA LEU A 261 2.16 -0.28 -1.16
C LEU A 261 2.18 -0.19 0.37
N MET A 262 1.12 -0.62 1.05
CA MET A 262 1.04 -0.60 2.51
C MET A 262 2.07 -1.53 3.16
N CYS A 263 2.36 -2.69 2.57
CA CYS A 263 3.44 -3.56 3.02
C CYS A 263 4.81 -2.89 2.84
N THR A 264 5.02 -2.18 1.73
CA THR A 264 6.26 -1.44 1.44
C THR A 264 6.41 -0.24 2.37
N LEU A 265 5.34 0.50 2.64
CA LEU A 265 5.35 1.61 3.61
C LEU A 265 5.65 1.12 5.02
N ASN A 266 5.07 -0.01 5.43
CA ASN A 266 5.42 -0.61 6.72
C ASN A 266 6.92 -0.91 6.80
N ALA A 267 7.49 -1.53 5.76
CA ALA A 267 8.92 -1.82 5.68
C ALA A 267 9.78 -0.55 5.69
N THR A 268 9.39 0.51 4.99
CA THR A 268 10.16 1.77 4.91
C THR A 268 10.08 2.59 6.18
N LEU A 269 8.92 2.69 6.81
CA LEU A 269 8.69 3.55 7.96
C LEU A 269 9.25 2.98 9.27
N PHE A 270 9.21 1.66 9.45
CA PHE A 270 9.56 1.04 10.73
C PHE A 270 10.74 0.06 10.67
N TRP A 271 11.04 -0.48 9.50
CA TRP A 271 11.99 -1.59 9.35
C TRP A 271 13.15 -1.26 8.40
N GLY A 272 13.42 0.03 8.20
CA GLY A 272 14.58 0.53 7.47
C GLY A 272 14.55 0.31 5.97
N GLY A 273 13.40 0.04 5.35
CA GLY A 273 13.23 -0.03 3.90
C GLY A 273 14.30 -0.85 3.19
N TYR A 274 15.08 -0.22 2.33
CA TYR A 274 16.17 -0.81 1.57
C TYR A 274 17.46 -1.08 2.36
N LEU A 275 17.55 -0.70 3.65
CA LEU A 275 18.71 -0.97 4.48
C LEU A 275 18.77 -2.45 4.88
N PRO A 276 19.98 -3.04 5.02
CA PRO A 276 20.14 -4.40 5.53
C PRO A 276 19.70 -4.49 6.99
N LEU A 277 19.33 -5.69 7.43
CA LEU A 277 18.88 -5.92 8.81
C LEU A 277 20.00 -5.67 9.85
N VAL A 278 21.22 -6.00 9.52
CA VAL A 278 22.41 -5.84 10.38
C VAL A 278 23.43 -4.98 9.65
N ASN A 279 24.10 -4.10 10.36
CA ASN A 279 25.15 -3.25 9.80
C ASN A 279 26.47 -4.08 9.67
N TRP A 280 26.50 -4.98 8.70
CA TRP A 280 27.65 -5.83 8.39
C TRP A 280 28.06 -5.64 6.94
N ALA A 281 29.37 -5.36 6.72
CA ALA A 281 29.89 -5.00 5.40
C ALA A 281 29.48 -5.93 4.25
N PRO A 282 29.48 -7.28 4.38
CA PRO A 282 29.04 -8.16 3.30
C PRO A 282 27.55 -7.99 2.92
N LEU A 283 26.69 -7.57 3.85
CA LEU A 283 25.27 -7.38 3.58
C LEU A 283 24.97 -6.13 2.73
N TYR A 284 25.87 -5.16 2.70
CA TYR A 284 25.81 -3.99 1.82
C TYR A 284 26.20 -4.30 0.38
N ALA A 285 26.85 -5.45 0.11
CA ALA A 285 27.08 -5.91 -1.25
C ALA A 285 25.77 -6.35 -1.95
N VAL A 286 24.73 -6.68 -1.18
CA VAL A 286 23.40 -7.03 -1.71
C VAL A 286 22.65 -5.73 -2.05
N PRO A 287 22.14 -5.57 -3.29
CA PRO A 287 21.34 -4.40 -3.66
C PRO A 287 20.20 -4.12 -2.68
N GLY A 288 20.02 -2.85 -2.30
CA GLY A 288 18.98 -2.44 -1.34
C GLY A 288 17.56 -2.84 -1.75
N LEU A 289 17.31 -2.91 -3.06
CA LEU A 289 16.07 -3.40 -3.63
C LEU A 289 15.69 -4.81 -3.10
N ILE A 290 16.66 -5.71 -2.97
CA ILE A 290 16.42 -7.08 -2.49
C ILE A 290 15.97 -7.07 -1.01
N TRP A 291 16.56 -6.20 -0.19
CA TRP A 291 16.17 -6.04 1.21
C TRP A 291 14.75 -5.50 1.34
N LEU A 292 14.41 -4.49 0.54
CA LEU A 292 13.06 -3.94 0.51
C LEU A 292 12.04 -4.99 0.09
N PHE A 293 12.33 -5.75 -0.98
CA PHE A 293 11.47 -6.84 -1.44
C PHE A 293 11.28 -7.92 -0.39
N ALA A 294 12.34 -8.36 0.27
CA ALA A 294 12.28 -9.39 1.30
C ALA A 294 11.37 -8.96 2.47
N LYS A 295 11.50 -7.72 2.93
CA LYS A 295 10.65 -7.16 4.00
C LYS A 295 9.21 -6.99 3.55
N MET A 296 8.99 -6.48 2.33
CA MET A 296 7.65 -6.34 1.74
C MET A 296 6.96 -7.71 1.64
N LEU A 297 7.65 -8.75 1.15
CA LEU A 297 7.12 -10.11 1.08
C LEU A 297 6.82 -10.70 2.47
N PHE A 298 7.63 -10.37 3.47
CA PHE A 298 7.36 -10.76 4.86
C PHE A 298 6.05 -10.15 5.38
N PHE A 299 5.83 -8.83 5.18
CA PHE A 299 4.59 -8.19 5.58
C PHE A 299 3.40 -8.69 4.77
N PHE A 300 3.58 -8.94 3.48
CA PHE A 300 2.54 -9.55 2.66
C PHE A 300 2.17 -10.97 3.15
N PHE A 301 3.16 -11.77 3.55
CA PHE A 301 2.89 -13.06 4.19
C PHE A 301 2.06 -12.90 5.47
N LEU A 302 2.38 -11.91 6.31
CA LEU A 302 1.59 -11.61 7.51
C LEU A 302 0.15 -11.18 7.17
N PHE A 303 -0.05 -10.37 6.13
CA PHE A 303 -1.38 -10.01 5.62
C PHE A 303 -2.19 -11.26 5.24
N SER A 304 -1.61 -12.14 4.44
CA SER A 304 -2.26 -13.39 4.01
C SER A 304 -2.50 -14.34 5.19
N TRP A 305 -1.60 -14.36 6.17
CA TRP A 305 -1.75 -15.16 7.37
C TRP A 305 -2.90 -14.67 8.25
N VAL A 306 -2.98 -13.39 8.51
CA VAL A 306 -4.09 -12.78 9.27
C VAL A 306 -5.42 -13.05 8.57
N LYS A 307 -5.49 -12.91 7.25
CA LYS A 307 -6.67 -13.25 6.44
C LYS A 307 -7.14 -14.69 6.64
N ALA A 308 -6.21 -15.63 6.82
CA ALA A 308 -6.54 -17.06 6.98
C ALA A 308 -6.92 -17.44 8.42
N THR A 309 -6.46 -16.70 9.43
CA THR A 309 -6.54 -17.09 10.85
C THR A 309 -7.55 -16.31 11.66
N VAL A 310 -7.75 -15.02 11.35
CA VAL A 310 -8.59 -14.12 12.15
C VAL A 310 -10.01 -14.08 11.56
N PRO A 311 -11.05 -14.28 12.39
CA PRO A 311 -12.44 -14.16 11.95
C PRO A 311 -12.77 -12.71 11.57
N ARG A 312 -13.76 -12.55 10.67
CA ARG A 312 -14.24 -11.23 10.22
C ARG A 312 -14.89 -10.45 11.37
N TYR A 313 -14.57 -9.16 11.45
CA TYR A 313 -15.20 -8.24 12.40
C TYR A 313 -16.55 -7.75 11.87
N ARG A 314 -17.43 -7.32 12.79
CA ARG A 314 -18.66 -6.58 12.44
C ARG A 314 -18.34 -5.10 12.27
N TYR A 315 -19.17 -4.39 11.48
CA TYR A 315 -18.98 -2.97 11.19
C TYR A 315 -18.89 -2.10 12.46
N ASP A 316 -19.78 -2.32 13.44
CA ASP A 316 -19.76 -1.61 14.72
C ASP A 316 -18.47 -1.84 15.54
N GLN A 317 -17.95 -3.06 15.52
CA GLN A 317 -16.69 -3.41 16.18
C GLN A 317 -15.50 -2.74 15.51
N LEU A 318 -15.47 -2.75 14.18
CA LEU A 318 -14.44 -2.09 13.38
C LEU A 318 -14.40 -0.59 13.65
N MET A 319 -15.55 0.10 13.60
CA MET A 319 -15.63 1.54 13.86
C MET A 319 -15.25 1.88 15.31
N ARG A 320 -15.61 1.03 16.27
CA ARG A 320 -15.17 1.17 17.66
C ARG A 320 -13.67 1.02 17.82
N LEU A 321 -13.05 0.07 17.11
CA LEU A 321 -11.59 -0.14 17.13
C LEU A 321 -10.85 1.09 16.61
N GLY A 322 -11.26 1.65 15.47
CA GLY A 322 -10.66 2.85 14.89
C GLY A 322 -10.79 4.08 15.79
N TRP A 323 -12.03 4.44 16.14
CA TRP A 323 -12.31 5.69 16.86
C TRP A 323 -12.04 5.66 18.36
N LYS A 324 -12.32 4.54 19.05
CA LYS A 324 -12.19 4.45 20.51
C LYS A 324 -10.87 3.87 20.99
N ILE A 325 -10.14 3.16 20.15
CA ILE A 325 -8.88 2.52 20.53
C ILE A 325 -7.71 3.11 19.76
N PHE A 326 -7.68 3.03 18.43
CA PHE A 326 -6.50 3.41 17.67
C PHE A 326 -6.25 4.91 17.64
N LEU A 327 -7.29 5.72 17.48
CA LEU A 327 -7.15 7.17 17.47
C LEU A 327 -6.66 7.71 18.83
N PRO A 328 -7.27 7.39 19.98
CA PRO A 328 -6.75 7.84 21.27
C PRO A 328 -5.35 7.28 21.57
N LEU A 329 -5.11 6.00 21.23
CA LEU A 329 -3.81 5.37 21.44
C LEU A 329 -2.71 6.09 20.64
N SER A 330 -2.91 6.30 19.35
CA SER A 330 -1.94 6.99 18.48
C SER A 330 -1.68 8.43 18.96
N LEU A 331 -2.73 9.13 19.41
CA LEU A 331 -2.60 10.48 19.96
C LEU A 331 -1.78 10.49 21.27
N VAL A 332 -2.01 9.56 22.18
CA VAL A 332 -1.20 9.41 23.41
C VAL A 332 0.26 9.16 23.05
N PHE A 333 0.55 8.31 22.06
CA PHE A 333 1.94 8.05 21.66
C PHE A 333 2.60 9.25 20.97
N VAL A 334 1.85 10.10 20.25
CA VAL A 334 2.39 11.39 19.76
C VAL A 334 2.89 12.24 20.93
N PHE A 335 2.13 12.35 22.01
CA PHE A 335 2.57 13.09 23.21
C PHE A 335 3.75 12.42 23.91
N LEU A 336 3.77 11.10 24.03
CA LEU A 336 4.88 10.38 24.66
C LEU A 336 6.18 10.53 23.87
N VAL A 337 6.11 10.39 22.54
CA VAL A 337 7.26 10.57 21.65
C VAL A 337 7.78 12.02 21.70
N SER A 338 6.87 13.00 21.64
CA SER A 338 7.28 14.43 21.73
C SER A 338 7.91 14.76 23.07
N GLY A 339 7.33 14.29 24.17
CA GLY A 339 7.86 14.48 25.51
C GLY A 339 9.25 13.86 25.68
N TYR A 340 9.42 12.62 25.21
CA TYR A 340 10.72 11.94 25.23
C TYR A 340 11.79 12.71 24.42
N LEU A 341 11.46 13.13 23.20
CA LEU A 341 12.39 13.90 22.37
C LEU A 341 12.76 15.25 22.97
N MET A 342 11.82 15.94 23.64
CA MET A 342 12.11 17.15 24.37
C MET A 342 13.08 16.90 25.55
N LEU A 343 12.84 15.87 26.34
CA LEU A 343 13.70 15.52 27.47
C LEU A 343 15.12 15.18 27.02
N VAL A 344 15.27 14.45 25.93
CA VAL A 344 16.59 14.08 25.36
C VAL A 344 17.31 15.32 24.82
N ARG A 345 16.61 16.24 24.14
CA ARG A 345 17.21 17.48 23.61
C ARG A 345 17.59 18.48 24.72
N VAL A 346 16.81 18.57 25.79
CA VAL A 346 17.10 19.46 26.94
C VAL A 346 18.20 18.86 27.82
N GLY A 347 18.31 17.52 27.87
CA GLY A 347 19.31 16.82 28.67
C GLY A 347 20.72 16.73 28.04
N VAL A 348 20.88 17.08 26.76
CA VAL A 348 22.19 17.15 26.09
C VAL A 348 22.56 18.62 25.94
N PRO A 349 23.48 19.16 26.75
CA PRO A 349 24.03 20.50 26.50
C PRO A 349 24.72 20.51 25.13
N ALA A 350 24.43 21.54 24.34
CA ALA A 350 24.95 21.76 23.00
C ALA A 350 26.47 21.90 22.97
#